data_1012a87063c42e0936664c4ab90d75f6
#
_entry.id   1012a87063c42e0936664c4ab90d75f6
#
_cell.length_a   1.000
_cell.length_b   1.000
_cell.length_c   1.000
_cell.angle_alpha   90.00
_cell.angle_beta   90.00
_cell.angle_gamma   90.00
#
_symmetry.space_group_name_H-M   'P 1'
#
loop_
_entity.id
_entity.type
_entity.pdbx_description
1 polymer ?
#
loop_
_entity_poly.entity_id
_entity_poly.type
_entity_poly.pdbx_seq_one_letter_code
_entity_poly.pdbx_strand_id
1 'polypeptide(L)'
;GFLLLLSSVGVAAFGSGVPKPDLMISEDGMLVALRQDDILATNRERPQAFIFEQWQKALAAAEHQPPTMLPADSRLPQLSKADRGRRLSSEEQNVVRKAMEAALDRTMQGSFACQKGAWCVAMLDNGAFLITIENAAYLPSACDTANIVVTPIRLRLDRCRSGATLITGATLRRTGSLEMALDADKPNISTAFDNPQRPWTRHRTYDWRTGKFDAPVISASPVSDSDE
;
A
#
# COMPACT_ATOMS: atom_id res chain seq x y z
N GLY A 1 -42.86 19.75 14.92
CA GLY A 1 -42.13 18.52 15.26
C GLY A 1 -41.88 17.62 14.03
N PHE A 2 -42.78 17.60 13.07
CA PHE A 2 -42.73 16.73 11.88
C PHE A 2 -41.70 17.19 10.83
N LEU A 3 -41.48 18.49 10.70
CA LEU A 3 -40.49 19.08 9.78
C LEU A 3 -39.04 18.84 10.24
N LEU A 4 -38.78 18.76 11.55
CA LEU A 4 -37.44 18.48 12.09
C LEU A 4 -37.04 16.99 11.92
N LEU A 5 -38.01 16.06 11.95
CA LEU A 5 -37.79 14.65 11.69
C LEU A 5 -37.45 14.37 10.22
N LEU A 6 -38.05 15.09 9.27
CA LEU A 6 -37.75 14.96 7.84
C LEU A 6 -36.36 15.51 7.51
N SER A 7 -35.92 16.57 8.18
CA SER A 7 -34.53 17.12 7.96
C SER A 7 -33.46 16.21 8.52
N SER A 8 -33.71 15.49 9.63
CA SER A 8 -32.74 14.56 10.20
C SER A 8 -32.56 13.28 9.36
N VAL A 9 -33.62 12.81 8.72
CA VAL A 9 -33.54 11.67 7.78
C VAL A 9 -32.81 12.06 6.50
N GLY A 10 -32.99 13.29 6.01
CA GLY A 10 -32.27 13.80 4.84
C GLY A 10 -30.75 13.89 5.05
N VAL A 11 -30.30 14.35 6.22
CA VAL A 11 -28.86 14.45 6.54
C VAL A 11 -28.22 13.05 6.69
N ALA A 12 -28.94 12.08 7.22
CA ALA A 12 -28.46 10.71 7.31
C ALA A 12 -28.32 10.02 5.93
N ALA A 13 -29.18 10.38 4.97
CA ALA A 13 -29.14 9.82 3.61
C ALA A 13 -28.03 10.43 2.72
N PHE A 14 -27.59 11.67 3.01
CA PHE A 14 -26.52 12.32 2.25
C PHE A 14 -25.10 12.14 2.86
N GLY A 15 -25.00 11.49 4.03
CA GLY A 15 -23.73 11.32 4.76
C GLY A 15 -22.86 10.12 4.34
N SER A 16 -23.21 9.39 3.27
CA SER A 16 -22.56 8.12 2.92
C SER A 16 -21.92 8.07 1.54
N GLY A 17 -21.29 9.17 1.08
CA GLY A 17 -20.85 9.28 -0.31
C GLY A 17 -19.34 9.11 -0.59
N VAL A 18 -18.49 9.00 0.42
CA VAL A 18 -17.05 8.76 0.17
C VAL A 18 -16.80 7.25 0.24
N PRO A 19 -16.40 6.61 -0.88
CA PRO A 19 -16.07 5.21 -0.85
C PRO A 19 -14.92 4.97 0.16
N LYS A 20 -15.12 3.99 1.05
CA LYS A 20 -14.07 3.60 1.98
C LYS A 20 -12.92 2.96 1.20
N PRO A 21 -11.66 3.23 1.57
CA PRO A 21 -10.52 2.61 0.88
C PRO A 21 -10.46 1.11 1.14
N ASP A 22 -10.00 0.36 0.15
CA ASP A 22 -9.80 -1.08 0.24
C ASP A 22 -8.37 -1.43 0.67
N LEU A 23 -7.40 -0.58 0.30
CA LEU A 23 -5.99 -0.73 0.63
C LEU A 23 -5.48 0.54 1.31
N MET A 24 -4.81 0.38 2.45
CA MET A 24 -4.18 1.46 3.20
C MET A 24 -2.70 1.16 3.42
N ILE A 25 -1.87 2.20 3.28
CA ILE A 25 -0.41 2.12 3.45
C ILE A 25 0.02 3.23 4.39
N SER A 26 0.70 2.88 5.48
CA SER A 26 1.24 3.84 6.43
C SER A 26 2.35 4.71 5.80
N GLU A 27 2.55 5.90 6.34
CA GLU A 27 3.56 6.85 5.87
C GLU A 27 4.99 6.26 5.82
N ASP A 28 5.31 5.36 6.74
CA ASP A 28 6.60 4.68 6.79
C ASP A 28 6.69 3.46 5.86
N GLY A 29 5.56 3.05 5.25
CA GLY A 29 5.45 1.87 4.39
C GLY A 29 5.59 0.53 5.10
N MET A 30 5.61 0.53 6.44
CA MET A 30 5.79 -0.67 7.24
C MET A 30 4.49 -1.42 7.49
N LEU A 31 3.39 -0.68 7.63
CA LEU A 31 2.06 -1.24 7.82
C LEU A 31 1.24 -1.07 6.55
N VAL A 32 0.73 -2.19 6.06
CA VAL A 32 -0.20 -2.26 4.94
C VAL A 32 -1.41 -3.04 5.40
N ALA A 33 -2.61 -2.51 5.14
CA ALA A 33 -3.85 -3.15 5.50
C ALA A 33 -4.80 -3.25 4.31
N LEU A 34 -5.54 -4.35 4.25
CA LEU A 34 -6.67 -4.58 3.36
C LEU A 34 -7.95 -4.56 4.17
N ARG A 35 -8.96 -3.86 3.66
CA ARG A 35 -10.28 -3.83 4.25
C ARG A 35 -11.17 -4.85 3.55
N GLN A 36 -11.83 -5.66 4.35
CA GLN A 36 -12.95 -6.52 3.92
C GLN A 36 -14.11 -6.28 4.89
N ASP A 37 -15.12 -5.56 4.45
CA ASP A 37 -16.24 -5.15 5.28
C ASP A 37 -15.81 -4.47 6.59
N ASP A 38 -15.92 -5.17 7.73
CA ASP A 38 -15.52 -4.73 9.07
C ASP A 38 -14.20 -5.34 9.56
N ILE A 39 -13.49 -6.08 8.69
CA ILE A 39 -12.21 -6.72 8.98
C ILE A 39 -11.07 -5.90 8.37
N LEU A 40 -9.99 -5.70 9.13
CA LEU A 40 -8.71 -5.21 8.64
C LEU A 40 -7.67 -6.30 8.65
N ALA A 41 -7.34 -6.85 7.49
CA ALA A 41 -6.20 -7.74 7.31
C ALA A 41 -4.92 -6.91 7.20
N THR A 42 -3.84 -7.32 7.88
CA THR A 42 -2.57 -6.58 7.89
C THR A 42 -1.39 -7.46 7.51
N ASN A 43 -0.33 -6.84 6.98
CA ASN A 43 0.95 -7.49 6.69
C ASN A 43 1.82 -7.71 7.95
N ARG A 44 1.30 -7.43 9.15
CA ARG A 44 1.99 -7.54 10.44
C ARG A 44 1.12 -8.28 11.45
N GLU A 45 1.70 -9.25 12.15
CA GLU A 45 1.02 -9.93 13.26
C GLU A 45 0.65 -8.95 14.39
N ARG A 46 1.53 -7.97 14.62
CA ARG A 46 1.35 -6.92 15.62
C ARG A 46 1.58 -5.57 14.94
N PRO A 47 0.53 -4.94 14.42
CA PRO A 47 0.63 -3.62 13.81
C PRO A 47 0.98 -2.56 14.86
N GLN A 48 1.52 -1.43 14.43
CA GLN A 48 1.71 -0.27 15.30
C GLN A 48 0.35 0.20 15.83
N ALA A 49 0.16 0.11 17.15
CA ALA A 49 -1.13 0.34 17.80
C ALA A 49 -1.75 1.69 17.39
N PHE A 50 -0.98 2.79 17.47
CA PHE A 50 -1.50 4.12 17.14
C PHE A 50 -2.08 4.21 15.73
N ILE A 51 -1.35 3.75 14.71
CA ILE A 51 -1.81 3.83 13.30
C ILE A 51 -3.00 2.90 13.10
N PHE A 52 -2.89 1.67 13.60
CA PHE A 52 -3.92 0.65 13.42
C PHE A 52 -5.25 1.05 14.08
N GLU A 53 -5.22 1.56 15.31
CA GLU A 53 -6.42 2.04 16.01
C GLU A 53 -7.08 3.23 15.30
N GLN A 54 -6.29 4.13 14.67
CA GLN A 54 -6.85 5.20 13.85
C GLN A 54 -7.60 4.64 12.64
N TRP A 55 -7.02 3.66 11.95
CA TRP A 55 -7.68 3.01 10.81
C TRP A 55 -8.95 2.25 11.24
N GLN A 56 -8.89 1.50 12.34
CA GLN A 56 -10.07 0.81 12.87
C GLN A 56 -11.23 1.79 13.15
N LYS A 57 -10.93 2.90 13.79
CA LYS A 57 -11.94 3.94 14.10
C LYS A 57 -12.47 4.61 12.83
N ALA A 58 -11.60 5.01 11.91
CA ALA A 58 -11.99 5.71 10.68
C ALA A 58 -12.86 4.84 9.78
N LEU A 59 -12.60 3.54 9.72
CA LEU A 59 -13.29 2.59 8.85
C LEU A 59 -14.42 1.83 9.56
N ALA A 60 -14.59 2.02 10.88
CA ALA A 60 -15.48 1.25 11.72
C ALA A 60 -15.20 -0.27 11.63
N ALA A 61 -13.92 -0.65 11.55
CA ALA A 61 -13.52 -2.05 11.49
C ALA A 61 -13.53 -2.67 12.89
N ALA A 62 -14.22 -3.77 13.05
CA ALA A 62 -14.38 -4.46 14.34
C ALA A 62 -13.27 -5.49 14.58
N GLU A 63 -12.76 -6.12 13.52
CA GLU A 63 -11.85 -7.25 13.63
C GLU A 63 -10.48 -6.98 12.99
N HIS A 64 -9.44 -7.58 13.58
CA HIS A 64 -8.08 -7.62 13.03
C HIS A 64 -7.77 -9.02 12.53
N GLN A 65 -7.36 -9.13 11.28
CA GLN A 65 -6.85 -10.36 10.70
C GLN A 65 -5.33 -10.27 10.54
N PRO A 66 -4.54 -10.97 11.37
CA PRO A 66 -3.11 -11.03 11.20
C PRO A 66 -2.73 -11.85 9.97
N PRO A 67 -1.50 -11.69 9.43
CA PRO A 67 -1.05 -12.47 8.29
C PRO A 67 -0.82 -13.93 8.66
N THR A 68 -1.05 -14.82 7.70
CA THR A 68 -0.61 -16.22 7.80
C THR A 68 0.91 -16.28 7.63
N MET A 69 1.62 -16.77 8.63
CA MET A 69 3.07 -16.92 8.53
C MET A 69 3.42 -18.20 7.79
N LEU A 70 4.19 -18.07 6.72
CA LEU A 70 4.66 -19.19 5.91
C LEU A 70 5.82 -19.92 6.63
N PRO A 71 5.93 -21.24 6.43
CA PRO A 71 7.08 -22.00 6.92
C PRO A 71 8.39 -21.44 6.36
N ALA A 72 9.46 -21.53 7.14
CA ALA A 72 10.78 -21.16 6.66
C ALA A 72 11.17 -22.02 5.46
N ASP A 73 11.54 -21.38 4.35
CA ASP A 73 12.02 -22.07 3.14
C ASP A 73 13.53 -21.86 3.01
N SER A 74 14.29 -22.93 3.21
CA SER A 74 15.76 -22.90 3.12
C SER A 74 16.30 -22.62 1.72
N ARG A 75 15.46 -22.72 0.68
CA ARG A 75 15.82 -22.40 -0.70
C ARG A 75 15.87 -20.91 -0.95
N LEU A 76 15.16 -20.13 -0.12
CA LEU A 76 15.15 -18.68 -0.27
C LEU A 76 16.48 -18.07 0.19
N PRO A 77 16.97 -17.06 -0.52
CA PRO A 77 18.16 -16.33 -0.11
C PRO A 77 17.97 -15.75 1.29
N GLN A 78 18.84 -16.13 2.22
CA GLN A 78 18.83 -15.55 3.57
C GLN A 78 19.50 -14.17 3.51
N LEU A 79 18.71 -13.11 3.64
CA LEU A 79 19.18 -11.74 3.60
C LEU A 79 19.17 -11.12 4.98
N SER A 80 20.31 -10.66 5.42
CA SER A 80 20.48 -9.89 6.65
C SER A 80 20.30 -8.38 6.40
N LYS A 81 20.26 -7.60 7.49
CA LYS A 81 20.26 -6.13 7.38
C LYS A 81 21.55 -5.59 6.73
N ALA A 82 22.64 -6.35 6.79
CA ALA A 82 23.91 -5.99 6.14
C ALA A 82 23.84 -6.13 4.61
N ASP A 83 22.94 -6.99 4.10
CA ASP A 83 22.79 -7.28 2.67
C ASP A 83 21.90 -6.27 1.91
N ARG A 84 21.72 -5.06 2.42
CA ARG A 84 20.81 -4.04 1.83
C ARG A 84 21.12 -3.68 0.38
N GLY A 85 22.36 -3.83 -0.05
CA GLY A 85 22.80 -3.55 -1.43
C GLY A 85 22.98 -4.79 -2.29
N ARG A 86 22.76 -5.98 -1.76
CA ARG A 86 22.92 -7.24 -2.50
C ARG A 86 21.94 -7.32 -3.65
N ARG A 87 22.45 -7.73 -4.82
CA ARG A 87 21.62 -8.14 -5.95
C ARG A 87 21.56 -9.65 -5.97
N LEU A 88 20.34 -10.18 -6.11
CA LEU A 88 20.13 -11.61 -6.33
C LEU A 88 20.55 -11.99 -7.75
N SER A 89 21.14 -13.17 -7.90
CA SER A 89 21.38 -13.78 -9.21
C SER A 89 20.02 -14.08 -9.90
N SER A 90 20.04 -14.32 -11.20
CA SER A 90 18.82 -14.66 -11.95
C SER A 90 18.19 -15.96 -11.43
N GLU A 91 18.97 -16.89 -10.97
CA GLU A 91 18.50 -18.15 -10.37
C GLU A 91 17.81 -17.88 -9.03
N GLU A 92 18.45 -17.12 -8.13
CA GLU A 92 17.86 -16.71 -6.85
C GLU A 92 16.56 -15.92 -7.05
N GLN A 93 16.52 -14.98 -8.00
CA GLN A 93 15.32 -14.23 -8.33
C GLN A 93 14.19 -15.15 -8.80
N ASN A 94 14.49 -16.16 -9.60
CA ASN A 94 13.51 -17.14 -10.07
C ASN A 94 12.96 -18.01 -8.92
N VAL A 95 13.82 -18.42 -7.97
CA VAL A 95 13.40 -19.14 -6.77
C VAL A 95 12.44 -18.27 -5.93
N VAL A 96 12.80 -17.00 -5.70
CA VAL A 96 11.97 -16.06 -4.95
C VAL A 96 10.63 -15.84 -5.65
N ARG A 97 10.63 -15.61 -6.97
CA ARG A 97 9.41 -15.40 -7.76
C ARG A 97 8.46 -16.60 -7.64
N LYS A 98 8.96 -17.82 -7.84
CA LYS A 98 8.16 -19.05 -7.68
C LYS A 98 7.60 -19.21 -6.28
N ALA A 99 8.35 -18.80 -5.25
CA ALA A 99 7.89 -18.86 -3.87
C ALA A 99 6.76 -17.85 -3.62
N MET A 100 6.85 -16.65 -4.19
CA MET A 100 5.78 -15.62 -4.13
C MET A 100 4.52 -16.10 -4.87
N GLU A 101 4.66 -16.63 -6.08
CA GLU A 101 3.56 -17.22 -6.86
C GLU A 101 2.86 -18.33 -6.08
N ALA A 102 3.62 -19.30 -5.55
CA ALA A 102 3.07 -20.40 -4.76
C ALA A 102 2.42 -19.94 -3.44
N ALA A 103 2.85 -18.82 -2.88
CA ALA A 103 2.20 -18.22 -1.72
C ALA A 103 0.88 -17.55 -2.11
N LEU A 104 0.83 -16.85 -3.24
CA LEU A 104 -0.40 -16.24 -3.77
C LEU A 104 -1.48 -17.30 -4.03
N ASP A 105 -1.11 -18.41 -4.66
CA ASP A 105 -2.04 -19.53 -4.97
C ASP A 105 -2.71 -20.12 -3.71
N ARG A 106 -2.10 -19.93 -2.53
CA ARG A 106 -2.61 -20.46 -1.25
C ARG A 106 -3.23 -19.39 -0.37
N THR A 107 -3.11 -18.13 -0.75
CA THR A 107 -3.59 -17.01 0.05
C THR A 107 -5.06 -16.75 -0.27
N MET A 108 -5.88 -16.67 0.77
CA MET A 108 -7.27 -16.28 0.61
C MET A 108 -7.35 -14.82 0.19
N GLN A 109 -8.33 -14.50 -0.64
CA GLN A 109 -8.61 -13.13 -1.05
C GLN A 109 -8.77 -12.23 0.18
N GLY A 110 -8.22 -11.02 0.11
CA GLY A 110 -8.26 -10.04 1.20
C GLY A 110 -7.40 -10.36 2.41
N SER A 111 -6.57 -11.42 2.38
CA SER A 111 -5.67 -11.78 3.47
C SER A 111 -4.21 -11.70 3.06
N PHE A 112 -3.30 -11.69 4.05
CA PHE A 112 -1.86 -11.71 3.81
C PHE A 112 -1.25 -13.08 4.16
N ALA A 113 -0.31 -13.53 3.33
CA ALA A 113 0.63 -14.61 3.67
C ALA A 113 2.06 -14.04 3.65
N CYS A 114 2.83 -14.25 4.72
CA CYS A 114 4.11 -13.61 4.92
C CYS A 114 5.26 -14.60 5.12
N GLN A 115 6.34 -14.39 4.36
CA GLN A 115 7.63 -14.99 4.64
C GLN A 115 8.40 -14.07 5.60
N LYS A 116 8.66 -14.54 6.81
CA LYS A 116 9.24 -13.72 7.90
C LYS A 116 10.50 -12.99 7.46
N GLY A 117 10.51 -11.67 7.65
CA GLY A 117 11.66 -10.81 7.37
C GLY A 117 11.98 -10.62 5.88
N ALA A 118 11.14 -11.08 4.97
CA ALA A 118 11.38 -11.03 3.53
C ALA A 118 10.28 -10.27 2.78
N TRP A 119 9.09 -10.83 2.73
CA TRP A 119 7.96 -10.29 1.96
C TRP A 119 6.63 -10.83 2.47
N CYS A 120 5.54 -10.14 2.14
CA CYS A 120 4.18 -10.63 2.25
C CYS A 120 3.48 -10.52 0.91
N VAL A 121 2.58 -11.46 0.63
CA VAL A 121 1.71 -11.45 -0.54
C VAL A 121 0.26 -11.35 -0.12
N ALA A 122 -0.58 -10.76 -0.96
CA ALA A 122 -2.02 -10.73 -0.79
C ALA A 122 -2.72 -10.69 -2.15
N MET A 123 -3.93 -11.24 -2.22
CA MET A 123 -4.83 -11.11 -3.36
C MET A 123 -5.94 -10.13 -2.99
N LEU A 124 -6.11 -9.10 -3.82
CA LEU A 124 -7.10 -8.06 -3.65
C LEU A 124 -8.48 -8.51 -4.18
N ASP A 125 -9.56 -7.82 -3.80
CA ASP A 125 -10.92 -8.20 -4.20
C ASP A 125 -11.17 -8.15 -5.71
N ASN A 126 -10.46 -7.29 -6.42
CA ASN A 126 -10.47 -7.22 -7.88
C ASN A 126 -9.56 -8.25 -8.58
N GLY A 127 -8.99 -9.20 -7.82
CA GLY A 127 -8.06 -10.22 -8.34
C GLY A 127 -6.64 -9.75 -8.59
N ALA A 128 -6.30 -8.49 -8.30
CA ALA A 128 -4.93 -8.00 -8.41
C ALA A 128 -4.05 -8.52 -7.26
N PHE A 129 -2.77 -8.66 -7.52
CA PHE A 129 -1.79 -9.12 -6.53
C PHE A 129 -1.03 -7.95 -5.92
N LEU A 130 -0.94 -7.96 -4.60
CA LEU A 130 -0.16 -7.03 -3.80
C LEU A 130 1.01 -7.77 -3.15
N ILE A 131 2.22 -7.21 -3.26
CA ILE A 131 3.40 -7.73 -2.57
C ILE A 131 4.06 -6.61 -1.77
N THR A 132 4.33 -6.86 -0.50
CA THR A 132 5.16 -5.99 0.34
C THR A 132 6.53 -6.62 0.53
N ILE A 133 7.62 -5.85 0.42
CA ILE A 133 8.99 -6.35 0.58
C ILE A 133 9.76 -5.53 1.62
N GLU A 134 10.57 -6.21 2.42
CA GLU A 134 11.43 -5.58 3.44
C GLU A 134 12.88 -5.36 2.97
N ASN A 135 13.31 -6.02 1.89
CA ASN A 135 14.63 -5.88 1.31
C ASN A 135 14.55 -5.61 -0.19
N ALA A 136 15.30 -4.62 -0.69
CA ALA A 136 15.32 -4.24 -2.10
C ALA A 136 15.78 -5.36 -3.06
N ALA A 137 16.50 -6.36 -2.56
CA ALA A 137 16.93 -7.51 -3.35
C ALA A 137 15.76 -8.32 -3.90
N TYR A 138 14.60 -8.30 -3.22
CA TYR A 138 13.38 -8.98 -3.67
C TYR A 138 12.57 -8.19 -4.70
N LEU A 139 12.92 -6.91 -4.94
CA LEU A 139 12.14 -6.02 -5.80
C LEU A 139 11.93 -6.56 -7.23
N PRO A 140 12.95 -7.09 -7.93
CA PRO A 140 12.73 -7.61 -9.28
C PRO A 140 11.67 -8.72 -9.31
N SER A 141 11.77 -9.70 -8.41
CA SER A 141 10.80 -10.80 -8.32
C SER A 141 9.40 -10.29 -7.95
N ALA A 142 9.28 -9.36 -7.01
CA ALA A 142 7.99 -8.77 -6.64
C ALA A 142 7.36 -7.99 -7.79
N CYS A 143 8.16 -7.21 -8.54
CA CYS A 143 7.68 -6.47 -9.71
C CYS A 143 7.18 -7.38 -10.84
N ASP A 144 7.80 -8.55 -11.01
CA ASP A 144 7.42 -9.50 -12.05
C ASP A 144 6.17 -10.33 -11.67
N THR A 145 5.81 -10.35 -10.37
CA THR A 145 4.71 -11.17 -9.85
C THR A 145 3.46 -10.36 -9.52
N ALA A 146 3.60 -9.13 -9.04
CA ALA A 146 2.49 -8.33 -8.50
C ALA A 146 2.01 -7.25 -9.44
N ASN A 147 0.76 -6.78 -9.20
CA ASN A 147 0.20 -5.56 -9.79
C ASN A 147 0.57 -4.33 -8.96
N ILE A 148 0.72 -4.51 -7.63
CA ILE A 148 1.11 -3.45 -6.69
C ILE A 148 2.26 -3.97 -5.82
N VAL A 149 3.34 -3.21 -5.75
CA VAL A 149 4.49 -3.49 -4.89
C VAL A 149 4.67 -2.35 -3.90
N VAL A 150 4.76 -2.68 -2.61
CA VAL A 150 4.99 -1.71 -1.53
C VAL A 150 6.29 -2.02 -0.81
N THR A 151 7.08 -1.00 -0.54
CA THR A 151 8.31 -1.14 0.24
C THR A 151 8.61 0.10 1.08
N PRO A 152 9.04 -0.05 2.34
CA PRO A 152 9.49 1.06 3.17
C PRO A 152 10.84 1.64 2.70
N ILE A 153 11.50 0.98 1.77
CA ILE A 153 12.84 1.37 1.32
C ILE A 153 12.74 2.57 0.39
N ARG A 154 13.60 3.57 0.61
CA ARG A 154 13.69 4.74 -0.25
C ARG A 154 14.46 4.41 -1.53
N LEU A 155 13.73 4.00 -2.56
CA LEU A 155 14.28 3.75 -3.89
C LEU A 155 14.10 4.98 -4.78
N ARG A 156 14.98 5.14 -5.78
CA ARG A 156 14.86 6.17 -6.83
C ARG A 156 14.03 5.71 -8.03
N LEU A 157 13.43 4.54 -7.92
CA LEU A 157 12.52 3.98 -8.91
C LEU A 157 11.10 4.42 -8.57
N ASP A 158 10.33 4.80 -9.55
CA ASP A 158 8.94 5.24 -9.45
C ASP A 158 7.93 4.23 -10.04
N ARG A 159 8.42 3.23 -10.78
CA ARG A 159 7.63 2.15 -11.36
C ARG A 159 8.43 0.88 -11.56
N CYS A 160 7.73 -0.25 -11.64
CA CYS A 160 8.27 -1.52 -12.09
C CYS A 160 8.38 -1.57 -13.62
N ARG A 161 9.32 -2.33 -14.16
CA ARG A 161 9.44 -2.57 -15.62
C ARG A 161 8.24 -3.34 -16.18
N SER A 162 7.65 -4.22 -15.38
CA SER A 162 6.43 -4.97 -15.69
C SER A 162 5.17 -4.10 -15.87
N GLY A 163 5.23 -2.83 -15.44
CA GLY A 163 4.07 -1.95 -15.37
C GLY A 163 3.38 -1.97 -14.01
N ALA A 164 3.78 -2.83 -13.09
CA ALA A 164 3.23 -2.84 -11.73
C ALA A 164 3.44 -1.50 -11.02
N THR A 165 2.44 -1.08 -10.25
CA THR A 165 2.50 0.12 -9.42
C THR A 165 3.51 -0.08 -8.28
N LEU A 166 4.51 0.80 -8.20
CA LEU A 166 5.55 0.73 -7.18
C LEU A 166 5.42 1.89 -6.17
N ILE A 167 5.16 1.54 -4.92
CA ILE A 167 5.06 2.47 -3.80
C ILE A 167 6.27 2.27 -2.89
N THR A 168 7.15 3.27 -2.86
CA THR A 168 8.40 3.22 -2.11
C THR A 168 8.38 4.16 -0.93
N GLY A 169 9.31 3.97 0.01
CA GLY A 169 9.51 4.94 1.09
C GLY A 169 9.86 6.36 0.58
N ALA A 170 10.36 6.51 -0.65
CA ALA A 170 10.55 7.81 -1.29
C ALA A 170 9.20 8.42 -1.73
N THR A 171 8.30 7.62 -2.27
CA THR A 171 6.92 8.02 -2.60
C THR A 171 6.19 8.46 -1.35
N LEU A 172 6.15 7.60 -0.32
CA LEU A 172 5.44 7.84 0.95
C LEU A 172 5.99 9.06 1.72
N ARG A 173 7.29 9.33 1.62
CA ARG A 173 7.84 10.56 2.18
C ARG A 173 7.18 11.82 1.60
N ARG A 174 6.81 11.80 0.33
CA ARG A 174 6.19 12.94 -0.37
C ARG A 174 4.68 12.99 -0.17
N THR A 175 4.03 11.83 -0.25
CA THR A 175 2.57 11.71 -0.22
C THR A 175 1.99 11.56 1.19
N GLY A 176 2.79 11.17 2.17
CA GLY A 176 2.30 10.69 3.46
C GLY A 176 1.69 9.29 3.32
N SER A 177 0.80 8.92 4.21
CA SER A 177 0.00 7.70 4.09
C SER A 177 -0.82 7.73 2.78
N LEU A 178 -1.11 6.54 2.27
CA LEU A 178 -1.79 6.36 1.00
C LEU A 178 -2.96 5.42 1.19
N GLU A 179 -4.07 5.74 0.55
CA GLU A 179 -5.29 4.97 0.50
C GLU A 179 -5.68 4.70 -0.96
N MET A 180 -6.17 3.51 -1.26
CA MET A 180 -6.66 3.14 -2.58
C MET A 180 -8.05 2.53 -2.48
N ALA A 181 -8.97 3.02 -3.30
CA ALA A 181 -10.21 2.32 -3.62
C ALA A 181 -10.01 1.59 -4.97
N LEU A 182 -10.40 0.32 -4.99
CA LEU A 182 -10.09 -0.62 -6.08
C LEU A 182 -11.29 -0.88 -7.01
N ASP A 183 -12.40 -0.17 -6.81
CA ASP A 183 -13.70 -0.41 -7.47
C ASP A 183 -13.76 -0.04 -8.95
N ALA A 184 -12.72 0.57 -9.52
CA ALA A 184 -12.76 1.06 -10.88
C ALA A 184 -11.69 0.42 -11.75
N ASP A 185 -11.82 0.55 -13.07
CA ASP A 185 -10.79 0.19 -14.07
C ASP A 185 -9.42 0.82 -13.76
N LYS A 186 -9.42 1.89 -12.95
CA LYS A 186 -8.21 2.51 -12.40
C LYS A 186 -8.37 2.72 -10.90
N PRO A 187 -7.38 2.29 -10.08
CA PRO A 187 -7.43 2.52 -8.64
C PRO A 187 -7.49 4.02 -8.34
N ASN A 188 -8.46 4.42 -7.52
CA ASN A 188 -8.52 5.78 -7.00
C ASN A 188 -7.56 5.90 -5.82
N ILE A 189 -6.52 6.71 -5.97
CA ILE A 189 -5.47 6.89 -4.98
C ILE A 189 -5.69 8.22 -4.26
N SER A 190 -5.86 8.17 -2.95
CA SER A 190 -5.89 9.32 -2.05
C SER A 190 -4.61 9.35 -1.20
N THR A 191 -4.08 10.52 -0.95
CA THR A 191 -2.85 10.71 -0.18
C THR A 191 -3.07 11.69 0.96
N ALA A 192 -2.36 11.51 2.07
CA ALA A 192 -2.50 12.39 3.23
C ALA A 192 -2.06 13.83 2.93
N PHE A 193 -1.24 14.03 1.89
CA PHE A 193 -0.72 15.33 1.48
C PHE A 193 -1.09 15.65 0.03
N ASP A 194 -2.38 15.89 -0.21
CA ASP A 194 -2.90 16.24 -1.55
C ASP A 194 -2.44 17.62 -2.02
N ASN A 195 -2.09 18.52 -1.10
CA ASN A 195 -1.62 19.86 -1.41
C ASN A 195 -0.18 20.07 -0.92
N PRO A 196 0.82 19.95 -1.81
CA PRO A 196 2.24 20.15 -1.46
C PRO A 196 2.58 21.60 -1.11
N GLN A 197 1.67 22.54 -1.34
CA GLN A 197 1.91 23.99 -1.11
C GLN A 197 1.72 24.40 0.35
N ARG A 198 1.22 23.54 1.21
CA ARG A 198 1.11 23.86 2.63
C ARG A 198 2.50 23.97 3.25
N PRO A 199 2.79 25.00 4.08
CA PRO A 199 4.13 25.22 4.66
C PRO A 199 4.71 23.99 5.36
N TRP A 200 3.87 23.24 6.06
CA TRP A 200 4.30 22.03 6.80
C TRP A 200 4.51 20.78 5.94
N THR A 201 4.09 20.79 4.67
CA THR A 201 4.36 19.68 3.74
C THR A 201 5.54 19.95 2.83
N ARG A 202 5.90 21.23 2.64
CA ARG A 202 6.95 21.65 1.70
C ARG A 202 8.31 21.03 1.98
N HIS A 203 8.69 20.85 3.24
CA HIS A 203 9.98 20.23 3.60
C HIS A 203 10.10 18.77 3.14
N ARG A 204 8.99 18.08 2.87
CA ARG A 204 8.94 16.67 2.44
C ARG A 204 9.40 16.48 1.01
N THR A 205 9.25 17.51 0.18
CA THR A 205 9.70 17.53 -1.22
C THR A 205 11.13 18.06 -1.36
N TYR A 206 11.74 18.53 -0.26
CA TYR A 206 13.10 19.04 -0.29
C TYR A 206 14.14 17.90 -0.34
N ASP A 207 14.96 17.89 -1.40
CA ASP A 207 16.14 17.04 -1.50
C ASP A 207 17.38 17.84 -1.08
N TRP A 208 17.90 17.54 0.10
CA TRP A 208 19.08 18.21 0.66
C TRP A 208 20.37 17.99 -0.18
N ARG A 209 20.41 16.95 -1.04
CA ARG A 209 21.58 16.67 -1.90
C ARG A 209 21.62 17.57 -3.11
N THR A 210 20.47 17.87 -3.68
CA THR A 210 20.35 18.76 -4.85
C THR A 210 20.04 20.20 -4.46
N GLY A 211 19.67 20.45 -3.20
CA GLY A 211 19.20 21.75 -2.72
C GLY A 211 17.87 22.19 -3.35
N LYS A 212 17.14 21.28 -4.00
CA LYS A 212 15.90 21.56 -4.74
C LYS A 212 14.71 20.88 -4.10
N PHE A 213 13.52 21.40 -4.42
CA PHE A 213 12.26 20.74 -4.12
C PHE A 213 11.88 19.85 -5.29
N ASP A 214 11.56 18.57 -5.01
CA ASP A 214 11.05 17.63 -6.02
C ASP A 214 9.68 18.09 -6.51
N ALA A 215 9.41 17.90 -7.80
CA ALA A 215 8.08 18.10 -8.35
C ALA A 215 7.10 17.08 -7.74
N PRO A 216 5.81 17.42 -7.58
CA PRO A 216 4.80 16.48 -7.12
C PRO A 216 4.70 15.29 -8.08
N VAL A 217 4.81 14.07 -7.54
CA VAL A 217 4.90 12.82 -8.33
C VAL A 217 3.54 12.33 -8.81
N ILE A 218 2.47 12.86 -8.29
CA ILE A 218 1.11 12.51 -8.70
C ILE A 218 0.48 13.78 -9.26
N SER A 219 0.55 13.95 -10.56
CA SER A 219 -0.40 14.80 -11.27
C SER A 219 -1.74 14.07 -11.22
N ALA A 220 -2.66 14.51 -10.36
CA ALA A 220 -4.06 14.25 -10.61
C ALA A 220 -4.33 14.68 -12.04
N SER A 221 -4.80 13.79 -12.89
CA SER A 221 -5.24 14.18 -14.23
C SER A 221 -6.23 15.32 -14.08
N PRO A 222 -6.07 16.44 -14.80
CA PRO A 222 -7.05 17.50 -14.73
C PRO A 222 -8.38 16.89 -15.15
N VAL A 223 -9.39 17.06 -14.29
CA VAL A 223 -10.78 16.94 -14.69
C VAL A 223 -10.93 17.91 -15.84
N SER A 224 -11.12 17.40 -17.04
CA SER A 224 -11.49 18.24 -18.18
C SER A 224 -12.89 18.77 -17.89
N ASP A 225 -12.98 20.01 -17.43
CA ASP A 225 -14.18 20.81 -17.59
C ASP A 225 -14.42 20.93 -19.09
N SER A 226 -15.27 20.10 -19.59
CA SER A 226 -15.93 20.31 -20.88
C SER A 226 -17.27 20.98 -20.58
N ASP A 227 -17.19 22.29 -20.35
CA ASP A 227 -18.29 23.20 -20.62
C ASP A 227 -18.26 23.52 -22.14
N GLU A 228 -19.26 22.97 -22.84
CA GLU A 228 -20.00 23.63 -23.92
C GLU A 228 -21.20 22.81 -24.31
#